data_2117368978c62d0255f0f00d1a4cdeb1
#
_entry.id   2117368978c62d0255f0f00d1a4cdeb1
#
_cell.length_a   1.000
_cell.length_b   1.000
_cell.length_c   1.000
_cell.angle_alpha   90.00
_cell.angle_beta   90.00
_cell.angle_gamma   90.00
#
_symmetry.space_group_name_H-M   'P 1'
#
loop_
_entity.id
_entity.type
_entity.pdbx_description
1 polymer ?
#
loop_
_entity_poly.entity_id
_entity_poly.type
_entity_poly.pdbx_seq_one_letter_code
_entity_poly.pdbx_strand_id
1 'polypeptide(L)'
;MDPYMRGRITSSPIGGVIESEAVGRVMESRLDGFRAGDIVRGRIGWQEYGLLDVTSAYAVNPDYGPISTSIGVLGMPGLTAYFGLLDVCEPKPGDTVVVSSASGAVGAVVGQIAKIGGCRVVGIAGSDEKVSYCVDELGFDAGINYKKEDVSKALGVTAPDGVDCYFDNVGGPITEAVLEHLAMYSRTVICGRISEYNEDTPSMGPRILRYLHSTRSRIQGFTVNQYPAQFEDGRAQLARWVKSGEIKYREDIVEGFENCPKAFIGQLGGANFGKLLIKVSD
;
A
#
# COMPACT_ATOMS: atom_id res chain seq x y z
N MET A 1 9.96 -3.74 -2.20
CA MET A 1 9.41 -5.05 -1.83
C MET A 1 7.96 -4.89 -1.42
N ASP A 2 7.11 -5.92 -1.64
CA ASP A 2 5.70 -5.89 -1.32
C ASP A 2 5.26 -7.23 -0.70
N PRO A 3 4.43 -7.21 0.37
CA PRO A 3 4.12 -8.42 1.15
C PRO A 3 3.50 -9.57 0.33
N TYR A 4 2.70 -9.25 -0.72
CA TYR A 4 2.08 -10.27 -1.58
C TYR A 4 3.10 -11.16 -2.31
N MET A 5 4.37 -10.74 -2.42
CA MET A 5 5.45 -11.54 -3.00
C MET A 5 5.67 -12.86 -2.24
N ARG A 6 5.23 -12.95 -0.96
CA ARG A 6 5.35 -14.17 -0.15
C ARG A 6 4.77 -15.39 -0.86
N GLY A 7 3.56 -15.28 -1.43
CA GLY A 7 2.93 -16.36 -2.18
C GLY A 7 3.65 -16.69 -3.49
N ARG A 8 4.21 -15.68 -4.17
CA ARG A 8 4.97 -15.90 -5.42
C ARG A 8 6.32 -16.55 -5.18
N ILE A 9 7.02 -16.20 -4.10
CA ILE A 9 8.30 -16.80 -3.72
C ILE A 9 8.14 -18.32 -3.50
N THR A 10 7.07 -18.75 -2.82
CA THR A 10 6.80 -20.17 -2.58
C THR A 10 6.57 -20.98 -3.86
N SER A 11 6.05 -20.34 -4.90
CA SER A 11 5.82 -20.98 -6.21
C SER A 11 6.98 -20.82 -7.20
N SER A 12 8.00 -20.06 -6.86
CA SER A 12 9.17 -19.86 -7.70
C SER A 12 10.05 -21.12 -7.71
N PRO A 13 10.60 -21.53 -8.87
CA PRO A 13 11.51 -22.68 -8.93
C PRO A 13 12.80 -22.37 -8.15
N ILE A 14 13.36 -23.39 -7.48
CA ILE A 14 14.66 -23.27 -6.81
C ILE A 14 15.75 -22.95 -7.87
N GLY A 15 16.57 -21.92 -7.57
CA GLY A 15 17.59 -21.43 -8.51
C GLY A 15 17.05 -20.39 -9.50
N GLY A 16 15.75 -20.11 -9.49
CA GLY A 16 15.14 -19.05 -10.29
C GLY A 16 15.26 -17.67 -9.63
N VAL A 17 15.04 -16.62 -10.43
CA VAL A 17 15.00 -15.23 -9.92
C VAL A 17 13.65 -14.97 -9.24
N ILE A 18 13.68 -14.38 -8.06
CA ILE A 18 12.48 -13.95 -7.35
C ILE A 18 11.92 -12.70 -8.02
N GLU A 19 10.69 -12.77 -8.51
CA GLU A 19 10.04 -11.63 -9.17
C GLU A 19 9.89 -10.43 -8.24
N SER A 20 10.29 -9.26 -8.73
CA SER A 20 10.10 -7.97 -8.07
C SER A 20 10.16 -6.84 -9.08
N GLU A 21 9.47 -5.76 -8.81
CA GLU A 21 9.68 -4.51 -9.53
C GLU A 21 10.92 -3.80 -8.98
N ALA A 22 11.70 -3.21 -9.89
CA ALA A 22 12.83 -2.37 -9.54
C ALA A 22 12.87 -1.13 -10.43
N VAL A 23 13.64 -0.14 -10.01
CA VAL A 23 14.02 1.03 -10.79
C VAL A 23 15.55 1.05 -10.89
N GLY A 24 16.04 1.39 -12.08
CA GLY A 24 17.48 1.40 -12.31
C GLY A 24 17.84 2.16 -13.57
N ARG A 25 19.14 2.16 -13.85
CA ARG A 25 19.73 2.84 -15.01
C ARG A 25 19.97 1.85 -16.14
N VAL A 26 19.58 2.23 -17.35
CA VAL A 26 19.88 1.47 -18.56
C VAL A 26 21.38 1.48 -18.81
N MET A 27 21.99 0.31 -18.87
CA MET A 27 23.42 0.15 -19.23
C MET A 27 23.59 0.04 -20.74
N GLU A 28 22.75 -0.75 -21.40
CA GLU A 28 22.70 -0.94 -22.84
C GLU A 28 21.25 -1.15 -23.29
N SER A 29 20.88 -0.66 -24.46
CA SER A 29 19.56 -0.89 -25.04
C SER A 29 19.63 -1.27 -26.51
N ARG A 30 18.75 -2.21 -26.89
CA ARG A 30 18.43 -2.53 -28.29
C ARG A 30 16.98 -2.12 -28.62
N LEU A 31 16.27 -1.53 -27.66
CA LEU A 31 14.90 -1.05 -27.82
C LEU A 31 14.92 0.40 -28.29
N ASP A 32 14.12 0.69 -29.31
CA ASP A 32 13.86 2.07 -29.72
C ASP A 32 13.21 2.85 -28.58
N GLY A 33 13.65 4.09 -28.38
CA GLY A 33 13.16 4.96 -27.33
C GLY A 33 13.87 4.84 -25.99
N PHE A 34 14.80 3.89 -25.82
CA PHE A 34 15.66 3.75 -24.63
C PHE A 34 17.13 3.76 -25.01
N ARG A 35 17.96 4.44 -24.23
CA ARG A 35 19.42 4.54 -24.40
C ARG A 35 20.13 4.39 -23.06
N ALA A 36 21.43 4.08 -23.11
CA ALA A 36 22.27 4.04 -21.93
C ALA A 36 22.19 5.36 -21.14
N GLY A 37 22.01 5.26 -19.83
CA GLY A 37 21.83 6.38 -18.92
C GLY A 37 20.36 6.70 -18.58
N ASP A 38 19.40 6.27 -19.36
CA ASP A 38 17.98 6.48 -19.06
C ASP A 38 17.59 5.73 -17.77
N ILE A 39 16.63 6.29 -17.05
CA ILE A 39 16.07 5.66 -15.86
C ILE A 39 14.79 4.92 -16.24
N VAL A 40 14.74 3.65 -15.89
CA VAL A 40 13.60 2.77 -16.18
C VAL A 40 13.17 2.01 -14.93
N ARG A 41 11.89 1.73 -14.82
CA ARG A 41 11.34 0.75 -13.88
C ARG A 41 10.80 -0.46 -14.63
N GLY A 42 10.83 -1.61 -13.98
CA GLY A 42 10.29 -2.83 -14.56
C GLY A 42 10.48 -4.03 -13.66
N ARG A 43 10.00 -5.20 -14.10
CA ARG A 43 10.05 -6.46 -13.35
C ARG A 43 11.34 -7.22 -13.66
N ILE A 44 12.45 -6.74 -13.11
CA ILE A 44 13.73 -7.45 -13.24
C ILE A 44 13.98 -8.50 -12.16
N GLY A 45 13.20 -8.50 -11.09
CA GLY A 45 13.38 -9.41 -9.95
C GLY A 45 14.52 -9.00 -9.02
N TRP A 46 14.87 -9.89 -8.08
CA TRP A 46 16.00 -9.69 -7.18
C TRP A 46 17.29 -9.98 -7.92
N GLN A 47 17.86 -8.96 -8.51
CA GLN A 47 19.09 -9.00 -9.30
C GLN A 47 19.78 -7.64 -9.27
N GLU A 48 21.10 -7.63 -9.39
CA GLU A 48 21.88 -6.41 -9.57
C GLU A 48 21.74 -5.86 -11.00
N TYR A 49 21.65 -6.76 -11.98
CA TYR A 49 21.43 -6.47 -13.39
C TYR A 49 20.31 -7.37 -13.92
N GLY A 50 19.45 -6.83 -14.74
CA GLY A 50 18.36 -7.57 -15.35
C GLY A 50 18.06 -7.14 -16.78
N LEU A 51 17.35 -7.96 -17.49
CA LEU A 51 16.87 -7.68 -18.84
C LEU A 51 15.39 -7.28 -18.79
N LEU A 52 15.05 -6.21 -19.50
CA LEU A 52 13.68 -5.78 -19.73
C LEU A 52 13.38 -5.81 -21.22
N ASP A 53 12.19 -6.23 -21.57
CA ASP A 53 11.63 -6.11 -22.92
C ASP A 53 10.70 -4.89 -23.03
N VAL A 54 10.21 -4.64 -24.25
CA VAL A 54 9.34 -3.50 -24.54
C VAL A 54 8.03 -3.50 -23.75
N THR A 55 7.58 -4.66 -23.30
CA THR A 55 6.31 -4.80 -22.53
C THR A 55 6.49 -4.57 -21.04
N SER A 56 7.72 -4.66 -20.56
CA SER A 56 8.07 -4.60 -19.14
C SER A 56 8.91 -3.38 -18.75
N ALA A 57 9.46 -2.65 -19.73
CA ALA A 57 10.26 -1.45 -19.50
C ALA A 57 9.38 -0.19 -19.54
N TYR A 58 9.40 0.58 -18.43
CA TYR A 58 8.70 1.85 -18.33
C TYR A 58 9.68 2.98 -18.02
N ALA A 59 9.70 4.02 -18.84
CA ALA A 59 10.50 5.21 -18.57
C ALA A 59 10.04 5.88 -17.27
N VAL A 60 11.00 6.34 -16.49
CA VAL A 60 10.74 7.12 -15.28
C VAL A 60 10.93 8.59 -15.58
N ASN A 61 9.92 9.41 -15.27
CA ASN A 61 10.03 10.85 -15.41
C ASN A 61 10.80 11.42 -14.20
N PRO A 62 12.02 11.93 -14.38
CA PRO A 62 12.83 12.45 -13.28
C PRO A 62 12.25 13.73 -12.65
N ASP A 63 11.36 14.46 -13.35
CA ASP A 63 10.73 15.67 -12.84
C ASP A 63 9.69 15.40 -11.74
N TYR A 64 9.27 14.14 -11.59
CA TYR A 64 8.29 13.74 -10.58
C TYR A 64 8.92 13.54 -9.19
N GLY A 65 10.23 13.36 -9.09
CA GLY A 65 10.95 13.21 -7.82
C GLY A 65 12.09 12.18 -7.88
N PRO A 66 12.64 11.79 -6.73
CA PRO A 66 13.65 10.73 -6.64
C PRO A 66 13.20 9.45 -7.36
N ILE A 67 14.12 8.73 -8.00
CA ILE A 67 13.79 7.55 -8.80
C ILE A 67 13.09 6.45 -7.99
N SER A 68 13.40 6.33 -6.70
CA SER A 68 12.77 5.39 -5.75
C SER A 68 11.26 5.55 -5.66
N THR A 69 10.75 6.79 -5.79
CA THR A 69 9.30 7.08 -5.75
C THR A 69 8.53 6.35 -6.84
N SER A 70 9.17 6.05 -7.97
CA SER A 70 8.55 5.36 -9.11
C SER A 70 8.13 3.91 -8.83
N ILE A 71 8.66 3.30 -7.77
CA ILE A 71 8.25 1.98 -7.25
C ILE A 71 7.64 2.06 -5.84
N GLY A 72 7.37 3.29 -5.38
CA GLY A 72 6.73 3.65 -4.12
C GLY A 72 5.47 4.47 -4.32
N VAL A 73 5.49 5.70 -3.82
CA VAL A 73 4.34 6.63 -3.84
C VAL A 73 3.85 7.00 -5.24
N LEU A 74 4.72 6.99 -6.26
CA LEU A 74 4.38 7.21 -7.67
C LEU A 74 4.31 5.91 -8.48
N GLY A 75 4.54 4.77 -7.82
CA GLY A 75 4.48 3.42 -8.38
C GLY A 75 3.18 2.69 -8.06
N MET A 76 3.27 1.37 -8.07
CA MET A 76 2.13 0.49 -7.78
C MET A 76 1.48 0.78 -6.42
N PRO A 77 2.21 1.01 -5.30
CA PRO A 77 1.57 1.32 -4.02
C PRO A 77 0.74 2.60 -4.02
N GLY A 78 1.28 3.69 -4.60
CA GLY A 78 0.54 4.95 -4.69
C GLY A 78 -0.69 4.85 -5.59
N LEU A 79 -0.56 4.21 -6.76
CA LEU A 79 -1.69 3.96 -7.66
C LEU A 79 -2.74 3.05 -7.03
N THR A 80 -2.32 2.06 -6.22
CA THR A 80 -3.22 1.21 -5.44
C THR A 80 -4.03 2.04 -4.44
N ALA A 81 -3.38 2.96 -3.74
CA ALA A 81 -4.06 3.88 -2.83
C ALA A 81 -5.06 4.78 -3.57
N TYR A 82 -4.62 5.36 -4.68
CA TYR A 82 -5.40 6.29 -5.49
C TYR A 82 -6.69 5.65 -6.01
N PHE A 83 -6.58 4.59 -6.80
CA PHE A 83 -7.76 3.95 -7.41
C PHE A 83 -8.59 3.18 -6.38
N GLY A 84 -7.97 2.47 -5.44
CA GLY A 84 -8.70 1.72 -4.42
C GLY A 84 -9.55 2.61 -3.52
N LEU A 85 -9.06 3.81 -3.19
CA LEU A 85 -9.84 4.74 -2.41
C LEU A 85 -10.89 5.46 -3.26
N LEU A 86 -10.48 6.08 -4.36
CA LEU A 86 -11.35 6.99 -5.10
C LEU A 86 -12.43 6.26 -5.91
N ASP A 87 -12.11 5.10 -6.52
CA ASP A 87 -13.02 4.38 -7.39
C ASP A 87 -13.78 3.26 -6.70
N VAL A 88 -13.25 2.70 -5.60
CA VAL A 88 -13.90 1.58 -4.90
C VAL A 88 -14.58 2.04 -3.62
N CYS A 89 -13.88 2.79 -2.76
CA CYS A 89 -14.49 3.35 -1.56
C CYS A 89 -15.36 4.58 -1.87
N GLU A 90 -15.03 5.37 -2.89
CA GLU A 90 -15.77 6.58 -3.28
C GLU A 90 -16.07 7.51 -2.08
N PRO A 91 -15.04 7.94 -1.31
CA PRO A 91 -15.25 8.71 -0.09
C PRO A 91 -15.85 10.07 -0.40
N LYS A 92 -16.70 10.57 0.49
CA LYS A 92 -17.32 11.87 0.41
C LYS A 92 -16.80 12.77 1.53
N PRO A 93 -16.78 14.10 1.34
CA PRO A 93 -16.46 15.01 2.43
C PRO A 93 -17.33 14.73 3.67
N GLY A 94 -16.67 14.60 4.83
CA GLY A 94 -17.33 14.24 6.10
C GLY A 94 -17.38 12.75 6.40
N ASP A 95 -17.12 11.85 5.43
CA ASP A 95 -17.03 10.41 5.70
C ASP A 95 -15.89 10.10 6.68
N THR A 96 -16.07 9.07 7.50
CA THR A 96 -15.03 8.46 8.33
C THR A 96 -14.36 7.34 7.56
N VAL A 97 -13.07 7.53 7.25
CA VAL A 97 -12.21 6.56 6.56
C VAL A 97 -11.30 5.88 7.56
N VAL A 98 -11.40 4.55 7.67
CA VAL A 98 -10.47 3.73 8.46
C VAL A 98 -9.48 3.06 7.52
N VAL A 99 -8.20 3.04 7.90
CA VAL A 99 -7.13 2.45 7.09
C VAL A 99 -6.31 1.50 7.95
N SER A 100 -6.24 0.22 7.56
CA SER A 100 -5.32 -0.74 8.19
C SER A 100 -3.93 -0.67 7.55
N SER A 101 -2.87 -1.00 8.32
CA SER A 101 -1.46 -0.77 7.94
C SER A 101 -1.20 0.68 7.53
N ALA A 102 -1.71 1.61 8.34
CA ALA A 102 -1.86 3.03 8.04
C ALA A 102 -0.53 3.77 7.78
N SER A 103 0.57 3.33 8.38
CA SER A 103 1.92 3.89 8.16
C SER A 103 2.67 3.25 6.98
N GLY A 104 2.06 2.28 6.30
CA GLY A 104 2.67 1.54 5.18
C GLY A 104 2.62 2.29 3.86
N ALA A 105 3.27 1.72 2.84
CA ALA A 105 3.40 2.34 1.51
C ALA A 105 2.07 2.69 0.83
N VAL A 106 1.01 1.91 1.07
CA VAL A 106 -0.34 2.15 0.55
C VAL A 106 -1.15 2.97 1.56
N GLY A 107 -1.21 2.49 2.83
CA GLY A 107 -2.08 3.08 3.85
C GLY A 107 -1.80 4.55 4.15
N ALA A 108 -0.52 4.94 4.17
CA ALA A 108 -0.12 6.34 4.37
C ALA A 108 -0.65 7.26 3.26
N VAL A 109 -0.65 6.79 2.03
CA VAL A 109 -1.16 7.56 0.88
C VAL A 109 -2.69 7.60 0.90
N VAL A 110 -3.36 6.48 1.20
CA VAL A 110 -4.83 6.39 1.32
C VAL A 110 -5.36 7.44 2.29
N GLY A 111 -4.81 7.47 3.51
CA GLY A 111 -5.33 8.40 4.51
C GLY A 111 -5.12 9.87 4.14
N GLN A 112 -3.99 10.21 3.51
CA GLN A 112 -3.75 11.58 3.05
C GLN A 112 -4.66 11.97 1.89
N ILE A 113 -4.93 11.08 0.93
CA ILE A 113 -5.93 11.34 -0.13
C ILE A 113 -7.31 11.56 0.50
N ALA A 114 -7.68 10.75 1.50
CA ALA A 114 -8.93 10.94 2.23
C ALA A 114 -8.98 12.29 2.96
N LYS A 115 -7.87 12.74 3.57
CA LYS A 115 -7.77 14.08 4.18
C LYS A 115 -7.93 15.21 3.15
N ILE A 116 -7.29 15.10 1.98
CA ILE A 116 -7.47 16.03 0.86
C ILE A 116 -8.95 16.08 0.43
N GLY A 117 -9.65 14.93 0.46
CA GLY A 117 -11.08 14.81 0.18
C GLY A 117 -12.01 15.33 1.29
N GLY A 118 -11.47 15.86 2.39
CA GLY A 118 -12.28 16.38 3.52
C GLY A 118 -12.89 15.30 4.42
N CYS A 119 -12.30 14.11 4.47
CA CYS A 119 -12.73 13.02 5.33
C CYS A 119 -12.09 13.10 6.72
N ARG A 120 -12.75 12.48 7.70
CA ARG A 120 -12.15 12.07 8.96
C ARG A 120 -11.37 10.78 8.73
N VAL A 121 -10.13 10.69 9.22
CA VAL A 121 -9.26 9.51 8.99
C VAL A 121 -8.78 8.91 10.29
N VAL A 122 -8.98 7.59 10.45
CA VAL A 122 -8.48 6.79 11.56
C VAL A 122 -7.49 5.75 11.02
N GLY A 123 -6.24 5.79 11.51
CA GLY A 123 -5.18 4.89 11.09
C GLY A 123 -4.98 3.74 12.09
N ILE A 124 -4.90 2.50 11.62
CA ILE A 124 -4.55 1.34 12.45
C ILE A 124 -3.12 0.91 12.13
N ALA A 125 -2.23 0.90 13.12
CA ALA A 125 -0.82 0.56 12.96
C ALA A 125 -0.30 -0.27 14.15
N GLY A 126 0.92 -0.82 14.03
CA GLY A 126 1.44 -1.83 14.98
C GLY A 126 2.47 -1.31 15.98
N SER A 127 2.64 0.01 16.14
CA SER A 127 3.45 0.63 17.19
C SER A 127 3.02 2.07 17.43
N ASP A 128 3.32 2.59 18.63
CA ASP A 128 3.01 3.98 18.99
C ASP A 128 3.72 4.97 18.04
N GLU A 129 4.97 4.71 17.69
CA GLU A 129 5.71 5.53 16.73
C GLU A 129 5.01 5.62 15.37
N LYS A 130 4.47 4.50 14.86
CA LYS A 130 3.72 4.47 13.60
C LYS A 130 2.38 5.18 13.71
N VAL A 131 1.73 5.09 14.86
CA VAL A 131 0.49 5.82 15.16
C VAL A 131 0.77 7.32 15.22
N SER A 132 1.77 7.75 16.00
CA SER A 132 2.17 9.17 16.07
C SER A 132 2.52 9.73 14.69
N TYR A 133 3.28 8.99 13.88
CA TYR A 133 3.56 9.40 12.51
C TYR A 133 2.29 9.65 11.68
N CYS A 134 1.30 8.75 11.77
CA CYS A 134 0.04 8.93 11.04
C CYS A 134 -0.70 10.20 11.50
N VAL A 135 -0.75 10.46 12.81
CA VAL A 135 -1.48 11.61 13.36
C VAL A 135 -0.68 12.91 13.19
N ASP A 136 0.57 12.93 13.65
CA ASP A 136 1.34 14.16 13.79
C ASP A 136 1.94 14.63 12.45
N GLU A 137 2.30 13.70 11.57
CA GLU A 137 2.96 14.03 10.31
C GLU A 137 2.06 13.91 9.08
N LEU A 138 1.18 12.87 9.04
CA LEU A 138 0.28 12.66 7.91
C LEU A 138 -1.09 13.32 8.08
N GLY A 139 -1.38 13.87 9.27
CA GLY A 139 -2.58 14.63 9.55
C GLY A 139 -3.85 13.79 9.71
N PHE A 140 -3.72 12.50 10.09
CA PHE A 140 -4.87 11.68 10.46
C PHE A 140 -5.51 12.20 11.74
N ASP A 141 -6.82 12.05 11.88
CA ASP A 141 -7.56 12.57 13.04
C ASP A 141 -7.41 11.70 14.29
N ALA A 142 -7.11 10.41 14.10
CA ALA A 142 -6.83 9.47 15.18
C ALA A 142 -6.00 8.28 14.69
N GLY A 143 -5.39 7.57 15.64
CA GLY A 143 -4.66 6.35 15.37
C GLY A 143 -4.87 5.30 16.45
N ILE A 144 -4.79 4.03 16.09
CA ILE A 144 -4.99 2.88 16.97
C ILE A 144 -3.77 1.98 16.88
N ASN A 145 -3.15 1.69 18.02
CA ASN A 145 -2.10 0.68 18.11
C ASN A 145 -2.71 -0.70 18.41
N TYR A 146 -2.97 -1.49 17.35
CA TYR A 146 -3.62 -2.80 17.48
C TYR A 146 -2.86 -3.82 18.35
N LYS A 147 -1.58 -3.58 18.66
CA LYS A 147 -0.80 -4.44 19.55
C LYS A 147 -1.00 -4.12 21.04
N LYS A 148 -1.53 -2.95 21.35
CA LYS A 148 -1.73 -2.47 22.72
C LYS A 148 -3.21 -2.25 23.08
N GLU A 149 -4.03 -2.02 22.07
CA GLU A 149 -5.43 -1.62 22.22
C GLU A 149 -6.36 -2.67 21.62
N ASP A 150 -7.53 -2.80 22.21
CA ASP A 150 -8.67 -3.49 21.60
C ASP A 150 -9.20 -2.61 20.46
N VAL A 151 -9.03 -3.05 19.22
CA VAL A 151 -9.39 -2.26 18.02
C VAL A 151 -10.87 -1.90 17.99
N SER A 152 -11.77 -2.83 18.35
CA SER A 152 -13.21 -2.57 18.36
C SER A 152 -13.59 -1.49 19.39
N LYS A 153 -13.05 -1.56 20.62
CA LYS A 153 -13.27 -0.52 21.63
C LYS A 153 -12.71 0.83 21.23
N ALA A 154 -11.51 0.84 20.67
CA ALA A 154 -10.87 2.08 20.20
C ALA A 154 -11.65 2.73 19.04
N LEU A 155 -12.20 1.94 18.12
CA LEU A 155 -13.08 2.41 17.06
C LEU A 155 -14.37 3.02 17.59
N GLY A 156 -14.95 2.46 18.66
CA GLY A 156 -16.13 3.06 19.32
C GLY A 156 -15.89 4.49 19.82
N VAL A 157 -14.63 4.85 20.08
CA VAL A 157 -14.24 6.21 20.50
C VAL A 157 -13.78 7.07 19.31
N THR A 158 -12.99 6.51 18.41
CA THR A 158 -12.35 7.25 17.32
C THR A 158 -13.23 7.42 16.09
N ALA A 159 -14.24 6.55 15.91
CA ALA A 159 -15.24 6.57 14.85
C ALA A 159 -16.66 6.42 15.43
N PRO A 160 -17.12 7.36 16.29
CA PRO A 160 -18.37 7.20 17.04
C PRO A 160 -19.62 7.14 16.16
N ASP A 161 -19.60 7.73 14.97
CA ASP A 161 -20.68 7.72 13.99
C ASP A 161 -20.60 6.53 13.02
N GLY A 162 -19.61 5.65 13.22
CA GLY A 162 -19.34 4.48 12.39
C GLY A 162 -18.31 4.74 11.28
N VAL A 163 -18.00 3.67 10.54
CA VAL A 163 -17.00 3.64 9.48
C VAL A 163 -17.69 3.69 8.12
N ASP A 164 -17.54 4.78 7.38
CA ASP A 164 -18.11 4.94 6.03
C ASP A 164 -17.27 4.24 4.96
N CYS A 165 -15.94 4.34 5.08
CA CYS A 165 -14.99 3.70 4.19
C CYS A 165 -13.95 2.93 4.99
N TYR A 166 -13.72 1.67 4.61
CA TYR A 166 -12.62 0.88 5.16
C TYR A 166 -11.66 0.46 4.04
N PHE A 167 -10.41 0.89 4.16
CA PHE A 167 -9.34 0.46 3.25
C PHE A 167 -8.52 -0.65 3.93
N ASP A 168 -8.76 -1.88 3.52
CA ASP A 168 -8.19 -3.07 4.14
C ASP A 168 -6.92 -3.56 3.45
N ASN A 169 -5.79 -3.43 4.16
CA ASN A 169 -4.50 -3.98 3.76
C ASN A 169 -4.12 -5.24 4.55
N VAL A 170 -4.87 -5.61 5.59
CA VAL A 170 -4.41 -6.55 6.61
C VAL A 170 -5.24 -7.83 6.68
N GLY A 171 -6.57 -7.75 6.64
CA GLY A 171 -7.43 -8.91 6.87
C GLY A 171 -7.50 -9.32 8.35
N GLY A 172 -8.08 -10.50 8.60
CA GLY A 172 -8.13 -11.17 9.90
C GLY A 172 -8.80 -10.36 11.02
N PRO A 173 -8.31 -10.47 12.28
CA PRO A 173 -8.97 -9.86 13.45
C PRO A 173 -9.16 -8.34 13.37
N ILE A 174 -8.27 -7.62 12.67
CA ILE A 174 -8.43 -6.17 12.50
C ILE A 174 -9.64 -5.87 11.63
N THR A 175 -9.80 -6.58 10.52
CA THR A 175 -10.95 -6.44 9.64
C THR A 175 -12.25 -6.81 10.37
N GLU A 176 -12.23 -7.90 11.12
CA GLU A 176 -13.38 -8.34 11.92
C GLU A 176 -13.85 -7.25 12.89
N ALA A 177 -12.90 -6.63 13.60
CA ALA A 177 -13.19 -5.51 14.50
C ALA A 177 -13.76 -4.29 13.78
N VAL A 178 -13.22 -3.92 12.61
CA VAL A 178 -13.74 -2.77 11.83
C VAL A 178 -15.16 -3.04 11.33
N LEU A 179 -15.46 -4.27 10.89
CA LEU A 179 -16.79 -4.63 10.38
C LEU A 179 -17.91 -4.53 11.44
N GLU A 180 -17.58 -4.56 12.73
CA GLU A 180 -18.53 -4.31 13.82
C GLU A 180 -19.01 -2.84 13.90
N HIS A 181 -18.23 -1.93 13.31
CA HIS A 181 -18.44 -0.47 13.38
C HIS A 181 -18.85 0.16 12.05
N LEU A 182 -19.34 -0.62 11.08
CA LEU A 182 -19.73 -0.08 9.78
C LEU A 182 -20.92 0.90 9.92
N ALA A 183 -20.77 2.07 9.31
CA ALA A 183 -21.88 3.00 9.09
C ALA A 183 -22.86 2.44 8.05
N MET A 184 -24.05 3.06 7.94
CA MET A 184 -25.03 2.70 6.89
C MET A 184 -24.44 2.97 5.50
N TYR A 185 -24.56 1.99 4.60
CA TYR A 185 -24.04 2.05 3.24
C TYR A 185 -22.50 2.17 3.15
N SER A 186 -21.80 1.68 4.12
CA SER A 186 -20.36 1.63 4.17
C SER A 186 -19.75 0.89 2.96
N ARG A 187 -18.54 1.26 2.60
CA ARG A 187 -17.80 0.70 1.47
C ARG A 187 -16.43 0.21 1.96
N THR A 188 -16.18 -1.09 1.82
CA THR A 188 -14.91 -1.70 2.19
C THR A 188 -14.19 -2.20 0.95
N VAL A 189 -12.94 -1.77 0.76
CA VAL A 189 -12.05 -2.30 -0.27
C VAL A 189 -11.05 -3.27 0.35
N ILE A 190 -11.01 -4.49 -0.17
CA ILE A 190 -10.00 -5.50 0.20
C ILE A 190 -8.82 -5.36 -0.76
N CYS A 191 -7.78 -4.67 -0.30
CA CYS A 191 -6.53 -4.44 -1.03
C CYS A 191 -5.50 -5.53 -0.73
N GLY A 192 -5.44 -6.00 0.53
CA GLY A 192 -4.49 -7.00 0.97
C GLY A 192 -4.96 -7.76 2.20
N ARG A 193 -4.24 -8.82 2.55
CA ARG A 193 -4.49 -9.67 3.73
C ARG A 193 -3.17 -10.13 4.31
N ILE A 194 -2.31 -9.17 4.68
CA ILE A 194 -0.95 -9.48 5.14
C ILE A 194 -0.93 -10.38 6.39
N SER A 195 -1.96 -10.31 7.23
CA SER A 195 -2.09 -11.19 8.39
C SER A 195 -2.19 -12.68 8.04
N GLU A 196 -2.61 -13.00 6.81
CA GLU A 196 -2.84 -14.37 6.36
C GLU A 196 -1.75 -14.91 5.40
N TYR A 197 -0.77 -14.08 4.97
CA TYR A 197 0.21 -14.49 3.98
C TYR A 197 1.17 -15.59 4.46
N ASN A 198 1.30 -15.79 5.75
CA ASN A 198 2.13 -16.86 6.34
C ASN A 198 1.31 -18.05 6.84
N GLU A 199 -0.01 -18.02 6.71
CA GLU A 199 -0.89 -19.11 7.16
C GLU A 199 -0.90 -20.25 6.14
N ASP A 200 -0.71 -21.47 6.61
CA ASP A 200 -0.76 -22.70 5.79
C ASP A 200 -2.21 -23.15 5.55
N THR A 201 -3.13 -22.73 6.38
CA THR A 201 -4.56 -23.04 6.30
C THR A 201 -5.39 -21.77 6.46
N PRO A 202 -6.57 -21.67 5.81
CA PRO A 202 -7.45 -20.52 5.97
C PRO A 202 -7.82 -20.31 7.44
N SER A 203 -7.64 -19.09 7.93
CA SER A 203 -8.07 -18.68 9.27
C SER A 203 -9.59 -18.76 9.39
N MET A 204 -10.06 -19.16 10.57
CA MET A 204 -11.49 -19.13 10.90
C MET A 204 -11.83 -17.81 11.57
N GLY A 205 -12.98 -17.21 11.22
CA GLY A 205 -13.44 -15.95 11.77
C GLY A 205 -14.96 -15.90 11.92
N PRO A 206 -15.51 -14.79 12.45
CA PRO A 206 -16.93 -14.59 12.62
C PRO A 206 -17.65 -14.55 11.25
N ARG A 207 -18.95 -14.83 11.27
CA ARG A 207 -19.79 -14.69 10.07
C ARG A 207 -20.14 -13.23 9.83
N ILE A 208 -19.51 -12.62 8.84
CA ILE A 208 -19.58 -11.18 8.57
C ILE A 208 -20.90 -10.73 7.90
N LEU A 209 -21.66 -11.64 7.29
CA LEU A 209 -22.85 -11.29 6.51
C LEU A 209 -23.90 -10.51 7.31
N ARG A 210 -23.98 -10.72 8.64
CA ARG A 210 -24.89 -9.98 9.50
C ARG A 210 -24.61 -8.47 9.49
N TYR A 211 -23.32 -8.08 9.49
CA TYR A 211 -22.95 -6.67 9.48
C TYR A 211 -23.32 -6.02 8.15
N LEU A 212 -22.97 -6.67 7.03
CA LEU A 212 -23.30 -6.17 5.70
C LEU A 212 -24.81 -6.01 5.49
N HIS A 213 -25.58 -7.00 5.92
CA HIS A 213 -27.04 -6.94 5.79
C HIS A 213 -27.65 -5.81 6.62
N SER A 214 -27.26 -5.67 7.90
CA SER A 214 -27.82 -4.66 8.80
C SER A 214 -27.48 -3.23 8.37
N THR A 215 -26.29 -2.99 7.87
CA THR A 215 -25.79 -1.68 7.43
C THR A 215 -25.99 -1.43 5.92
N ARG A 216 -26.46 -2.43 5.15
CA ARG A 216 -26.57 -2.37 3.67
C ARG A 216 -25.25 -2.02 2.99
N SER A 217 -24.14 -2.48 3.59
CA SER A 217 -22.77 -2.18 3.16
C SER A 217 -22.31 -3.08 2.03
N ARG A 218 -21.24 -2.67 1.34
CA ARG A 218 -20.56 -3.49 0.33
C ARG A 218 -19.11 -3.75 0.72
N ILE A 219 -18.60 -4.94 0.37
CA ILE A 219 -17.19 -5.30 0.41
C ILE A 219 -16.76 -5.69 -1.01
N GLN A 220 -15.66 -5.12 -1.49
CA GLN A 220 -15.17 -5.35 -2.83
C GLN A 220 -13.68 -5.67 -2.82
N GLY A 221 -13.30 -6.79 -3.49
CA GLY A 221 -11.89 -7.08 -3.78
C GLY A 221 -11.36 -6.13 -4.86
N PHE A 222 -10.10 -5.74 -4.73
CA PHE A 222 -9.46 -4.76 -5.60
C PHE A 222 -8.03 -5.15 -5.93
N THR A 223 -7.65 -4.96 -7.19
CA THR A 223 -6.26 -4.93 -7.62
C THR A 223 -6.05 -3.78 -8.59
N VAL A 224 -4.95 -3.05 -8.44
CA VAL A 224 -4.65 -1.87 -9.27
C VAL A 224 -4.54 -2.17 -10.76
N ASN A 225 -4.25 -3.43 -11.13
CA ASN A 225 -4.16 -3.89 -12.52
C ASN A 225 -5.49 -3.79 -13.30
N GLN A 226 -6.58 -3.40 -12.65
CA GLN A 226 -7.85 -3.09 -13.32
C GLN A 226 -7.83 -1.75 -14.07
N TYR A 227 -6.84 -0.88 -13.80
CA TYR A 227 -6.78 0.50 -14.26
C TYR A 227 -5.57 0.86 -15.15
N PRO A 228 -5.03 -0.03 -15.99
CA PRO A 228 -3.76 0.23 -16.69
C PRO A 228 -3.82 1.47 -17.60
N ALA A 229 -4.98 1.76 -18.20
CA ALA A 229 -5.16 2.90 -19.08
C ALA A 229 -5.12 4.25 -18.34
N GLN A 230 -5.44 4.27 -17.03
CA GLN A 230 -5.46 5.49 -16.21
C GLN A 230 -4.20 5.66 -15.35
N PHE A 231 -3.22 4.75 -15.44
CA PHE A 231 -2.04 4.80 -14.58
C PHE A 231 -1.25 6.10 -14.69
N GLU A 232 -1.13 6.66 -15.88
CA GLU A 232 -0.37 7.89 -16.05
C GLU A 232 -1.08 9.09 -15.45
N ASP A 233 -2.40 9.19 -15.60
CA ASP A 233 -3.20 10.25 -14.99
C ASP A 233 -3.15 10.18 -13.45
N GLY A 234 -3.30 8.97 -12.89
CA GLY A 234 -3.17 8.75 -11.45
C GLY A 234 -1.78 9.10 -10.93
N ARG A 235 -0.72 8.72 -11.67
CA ARG A 235 0.67 9.05 -11.34
C ARG A 235 0.93 10.55 -11.38
N ALA A 236 0.46 11.22 -12.42
CA ALA A 236 0.60 12.66 -12.55
C ALA A 236 -0.12 13.41 -11.42
N GLN A 237 -1.28 12.92 -10.98
CA GLN A 237 -1.98 13.51 -9.84
C GLN A 237 -1.22 13.28 -8.52
N LEU A 238 -0.74 12.07 -8.27
CA LEU A 238 0.09 11.77 -7.11
C LEU A 238 1.38 12.62 -7.09
N ALA A 239 2.03 12.78 -8.25
CA ALA A 239 3.22 13.63 -8.37
C ALA A 239 2.93 15.09 -8.02
N ARG A 240 1.77 15.63 -8.43
CA ARG A 240 1.34 16.99 -8.03
C ARG A 240 1.19 17.10 -6.51
N TRP A 241 0.51 16.17 -5.87
CA TRP A 241 0.30 16.19 -4.42
C TRP A 241 1.59 15.99 -3.62
N VAL A 242 2.51 15.15 -4.12
CA VAL A 242 3.85 14.99 -3.50
C VAL A 242 4.65 16.28 -3.65
N LYS A 243 4.63 16.91 -4.83
CA LYS A 243 5.38 18.14 -5.10
C LYS A 243 4.84 19.35 -4.31
N SER A 244 3.52 19.41 -4.08
CA SER A 244 2.89 20.46 -3.25
C SER A 244 3.06 20.20 -1.74
N GLY A 245 3.50 19.00 -1.34
CA GLY A 245 3.58 18.59 0.06
C GLY A 245 2.25 18.15 0.69
N GLU A 246 1.18 18.05 -0.10
CA GLU A 246 -0.12 17.52 0.35
C GLU A 246 -0.04 16.02 0.64
N ILE A 247 0.83 15.29 -0.06
CA ILE A 247 1.18 13.90 0.24
C ILE A 247 2.65 13.81 0.64
N LYS A 248 2.90 13.39 1.86
CA LYS A 248 4.19 12.98 2.38
C LYS A 248 4.34 11.47 2.23
N TYR A 249 5.56 11.01 2.03
CA TYR A 249 5.86 9.58 1.96
C TYR A 249 7.13 9.27 2.75
N ARG A 250 7.25 8.01 3.16
CA ARG A 250 8.44 7.50 3.84
C ARG A 250 8.93 6.25 3.13
N GLU A 251 10.23 6.21 2.89
CA GLU A 251 10.94 5.05 2.34
C GLU A 251 11.88 4.51 3.42
N ASP A 252 11.85 3.20 3.58
CA ASP A 252 12.76 2.45 4.45
C ASP A 252 13.75 1.74 3.52
N ILE A 253 14.93 2.37 3.33
CA ILE A 253 15.92 1.92 2.36
C ILE A 253 17.00 1.11 3.08
N VAL A 254 17.10 -0.17 2.72
CA VAL A 254 18.13 -1.09 3.20
C VAL A 254 19.19 -1.22 2.10
N GLU A 255 20.44 -0.98 2.45
CA GLU A 255 21.55 -1.10 1.50
C GLU A 255 22.06 -2.54 1.41
N GLY A 256 22.51 -2.93 0.20
CA GLY A 256 23.12 -4.22 -0.10
C GLY A 256 22.13 -5.28 -0.56
N PHE A 257 22.44 -5.89 -1.69
CA PHE A 257 21.63 -6.94 -2.31
C PHE A 257 21.45 -8.17 -1.39
N GLU A 258 22.49 -8.52 -0.64
CA GLU A 258 22.51 -9.63 0.32
C GLU A 258 21.46 -9.49 1.43
N ASN A 259 20.97 -8.28 1.69
CA ASN A 259 19.97 -8.00 2.70
C ASN A 259 18.52 -8.23 2.22
N CYS A 260 18.30 -8.53 0.93
CA CYS A 260 16.98 -8.79 0.39
C CYS A 260 16.16 -9.81 1.21
N PRO A 261 16.66 -11.02 1.54
CA PRO A 261 15.86 -12.00 2.28
C PRO A 261 15.53 -11.53 3.70
N LYS A 262 16.50 -10.98 4.41
CA LYS A 262 16.32 -10.52 5.80
C LYS A 262 15.31 -9.37 5.88
N ALA A 263 15.41 -8.40 4.98
CA ALA A 263 14.51 -7.26 4.94
C ALA A 263 13.08 -7.70 4.60
N PHE A 264 12.91 -8.63 3.66
CA PHE A 264 11.59 -9.16 3.29
C PHE A 264 10.93 -9.93 4.43
N ILE A 265 11.68 -10.79 5.14
CA ILE A 265 11.17 -11.49 6.33
C ILE A 265 10.77 -10.49 7.41
N GLY A 266 11.59 -9.46 7.65
CA GLY A 266 11.28 -8.39 8.59
C GLY A 266 10.00 -7.63 8.22
N GLN A 267 9.76 -7.38 6.93
CA GLN A 267 8.54 -6.73 6.44
C GLN A 267 7.28 -7.52 6.79
N LEU A 268 7.29 -8.84 6.63
CA LEU A 268 6.16 -9.70 6.99
C LEU A 268 5.86 -9.67 8.50
N GLY A 269 6.85 -9.38 9.33
CA GLY A 269 6.71 -9.14 10.77
C GLY A 269 6.38 -7.68 11.14
N GLY A 270 6.26 -6.80 10.16
CA GLY A 270 5.95 -5.38 10.37
C GLY A 270 7.15 -4.55 10.86
N ALA A 271 8.39 -4.96 10.61
CA ALA A 271 9.59 -4.24 11.04
C ALA A 271 9.82 -2.95 10.25
N ASN A 272 9.40 -2.89 8.96
CA ASN A 272 9.59 -1.73 8.10
C ASN A 272 8.70 -0.55 8.50
N PHE A 273 9.14 0.65 8.12
CA PHE A 273 8.38 1.88 8.30
C PHE A 273 8.25 2.62 6.96
N GLY A 274 7.04 2.64 6.39
CA GLY A 274 6.79 3.13 5.04
C GLY A 274 7.06 2.07 3.97
N LYS A 275 7.51 2.51 2.79
CA LYS A 275 7.86 1.64 1.66
C LYS A 275 9.25 1.03 1.85
N LEU A 276 9.31 -0.30 2.00
CA LEU A 276 10.60 -1.01 2.03
C LEU A 276 11.22 -1.09 0.64
N LEU A 277 12.45 -0.62 0.52
CA LEU A 277 13.27 -0.67 -0.67
C LEU A 277 14.64 -1.28 -0.35
N ILE A 278 15.24 -1.93 -1.32
CA ILE A 278 16.64 -2.36 -1.23
C ILE A 278 17.44 -1.59 -2.28
N LYS A 279 18.46 -0.87 -1.83
CA LYS A 279 19.43 -0.25 -2.73
C LYS A 279 20.52 -1.28 -3.04
N VAL A 280 20.59 -1.73 -4.28
CA VAL A 280 21.49 -2.82 -4.71
C VAL A 280 22.78 -2.30 -5.35
N SER A 281 22.78 -1.06 -5.85
CA SER A 281 23.95 -0.38 -6.42
C SER A 281 23.81 1.13 -6.31
N ASP A 282 24.90 1.84 -6.60
CA ASP A 282 24.93 3.30 -6.68
C ASP A 282 24.34 3.83 -8.00
#